data_fd7e06d4855dba79e51d4caea408e9ac
#
_entry.id   fd7e06d4855dba79e51d4caea408e9ac
#
_cell.length_a   1.000
_cell.length_b   1.000
_cell.length_c   1.000
_cell.angle_alpha   90.00
_cell.angle_beta   90.00
_cell.angle_gamma   90.00
#
_symmetry.space_group_name_H-M   'P 1'
#
loop_
_entity.id
_entity.type
_entity.pdbx_description
1 polymer ?
#
loop_
_entity_poly.entity_id
_entity_poly.type
_entity_poly.pdbx_seq_one_letter_code
_entity_poly.pdbx_strand_id
1 'polypeptide(L)'
;ISRNKANGGYRTRTDEILFIDARNMGHLINRRTLEFSSEDIGKIASTYHNWRNPNGTYQDVKGFCNSASIERVRELDYVLTPGRYVGLPDEEDDFNFEERFTALKAEFEEELKEEERLNRLIMENLKKVEIK
;
A
#
# COMPACT_ATOMS: atom_id res chain seq x y z
N ILE A 1 -21.90 4.24 -0.64
CA ILE A 1 -21.78 5.69 -0.41
C ILE A 1 -22.88 6.12 0.57
N SER A 2 -22.47 6.62 1.72
CA SER A 2 -23.40 7.12 2.73
C SER A 2 -23.64 8.62 2.53
N ARG A 3 -24.89 9.02 2.41
CA ARG A 3 -25.25 10.46 2.36
C ARG A 3 -25.21 11.07 3.76
N ASN A 4 -24.85 12.35 3.84
CA ASN A 4 -25.00 13.10 5.07
C ASN A 4 -26.51 13.23 5.40
N LYS A 5 -26.98 12.52 6.44
CA LYS A 5 -28.35 12.66 6.93
C LYS A 5 -28.29 13.62 8.11
N ALA A 6 -28.97 14.75 7.99
CA ALA A 6 -29.09 15.76 9.04
C ALA A 6 -29.82 15.28 10.30
N ASN A 7 -30.46 14.11 10.25
CA ASN A 7 -31.28 13.57 11.33
C ASN A 7 -30.53 12.42 12.03
N GLY A 8 -30.35 12.49 13.34
CA GLY A 8 -29.95 11.36 14.15
C GLY A 8 -28.72 11.55 15.01
N GLY A 9 -28.34 12.77 15.37
CA GLY A 9 -27.24 13.02 16.31
C GLY A 9 -25.83 12.77 15.75
N TYR A 10 -25.69 12.71 14.43
CA TYR A 10 -24.40 12.61 13.78
C TYR A 10 -23.81 14.00 13.46
N ARG A 11 -22.47 14.09 13.42
CA ARG A 11 -21.80 15.34 13.04
C ARG A 11 -22.10 15.70 11.57
N THR A 12 -22.03 16.99 11.26
CA THR A 12 -22.11 17.48 9.87
C THR A 12 -20.87 17.03 9.10
N ARG A 13 -21.06 16.53 7.87
CA ARG A 13 -20.01 15.96 7.01
C ARG A 13 -20.20 16.39 5.55
N THR A 14 -20.70 17.62 5.35
CA THR A 14 -21.07 18.12 4.02
C THR A 14 -19.88 18.30 3.10
N ASP A 15 -18.71 18.67 3.66
CA ASP A 15 -17.53 19.04 2.92
C ASP A 15 -16.38 18.04 3.11
N GLU A 16 -16.69 16.82 3.55
CA GLU A 16 -15.73 15.77 3.83
C GLU A 16 -16.13 14.44 3.19
N ILE A 17 -15.15 13.70 2.73
CA ILE A 17 -15.29 12.33 2.24
C ILE A 17 -14.33 11.43 3.01
N LEU A 18 -14.87 10.39 3.66
CA LEU A 18 -14.03 9.36 4.27
C LEU A 18 -13.60 8.34 3.21
N PHE A 19 -12.31 8.20 3.04
CA PHE A 19 -11.69 7.14 2.26
C PHE A 19 -11.14 6.06 3.18
N ILE A 20 -11.45 4.81 2.88
CA ILE A 20 -10.89 3.65 3.57
C ILE A 20 -10.30 2.74 2.50
N ASP A 21 -9.03 2.40 2.63
CA ASP A 21 -8.32 1.48 1.74
C ASP A 21 -8.24 0.09 2.39
N ALA A 22 -9.03 -0.83 1.88
CA ALA A 22 -9.11 -2.20 2.37
C ALA A 22 -8.37 -3.21 1.48
N ARG A 23 -7.50 -2.75 0.54
CA ARG A 23 -6.82 -3.65 -0.41
C ARG A 23 -5.94 -4.69 0.26
N ASN A 24 -5.34 -4.33 1.40
CA ASN A 24 -4.43 -5.21 2.15
C ASN A 24 -5.12 -5.93 3.31
N MET A 25 -6.46 -5.90 3.34
CA MET A 25 -7.28 -6.59 4.35
C MET A 25 -7.88 -7.86 3.77
N GLY A 26 -8.31 -8.76 4.64
CA GLY A 26 -8.89 -10.03 4.26
C GLY A 26 -7.89 -11.18 4.14
N HIS A 27 -8.42 -12.37 3.98
CA HIS A 27 -7.63 -13.59 3.80
C HIS A 27 -8.19 -14.42 2.64
N LEU A 28 -7.32 -15.20 2.00
CA LEU A 28 -7.71 -16.07 0.90
C LEU A 28 -8.40 -17.33 1.44
N ILE A 29 -9.68 -17.52 1.09
CA ILE A 29 -10.41 -18.77 1.36
C ILE A 29 -10.16 -19.83 0.27
N ASN A 30 -9.74 -19.38 -0.93
CA ASN A 30 -9.28 -20.22 -2.03
C ASN A 30 -8.38 -19.39 -2.96
N ARG A 31 -7.85 -19.98 -4.03
CA ARG A 31 -6.92 -19.34 -4.97
C ARG A 31 -7.43 -18.03 -5.61
N ARG A 32 -8.73 -17.74 -5.56
CA ARG A 32 -9.36 -16.63 -6.28
C ARG A 32 -10.27 -15.76 -5.42
N THR A 33 -10.60 -16.21 -4.21
CA THR A 33 -11.59 -15.53 -3.37
C THR A 33 -10.94 -15.02 -2.10
N LEU A 34 -11.03 -13.71 -1.91
CA LEU A 34 -10.64 -13.01 -0.70
C LEU A 34 -11.90 -12.75 0.14
N GLU A 35 -11.84 -13.00 1.43
CA GLU A 35 -12.92 -12.74 2.39
C GLU A 35 -12.40 -11.88 3.54
N PHE A 36 -13.22 -10.93 3.99
CA PHE A 36 -12.90 -10.16 5.17
C PHE A 36 -13.17 -10.97 6.43
N SER A 37 -12.23 -10.95 7.35
CA SER A 37 -12.43 -11.48 8.69
C SER A 37 -13.42 -10.63 9.49
N SER A 38 -13.93 -11.18 10.60
CA SER A 38 -14.77 -10.39 11.53
C SER A 38 -14.00 -9.19 12.12
N GLU A 39 -12.69 -9.30 12.28
CA GLU A 39 -11.81 -8.22 12.69
C GLU A 39 -11.72 -7.11 11.63
N ASP A 40 -11.54 -7.47 10.38
CA ASP A 40 -11.49 -6.52 9.26
C ASP A 40 -12.79 -5.72 9.17
N ILE A 41 -13.92 -6.43 9.22
CA ILE A 41 -15.26 -5.82 9.20
C ILE A 41 -15.42 -4.90 10.41
N GLY A 42 -14.99 -5.34 11.60
CA GLY A 42 -15.02 -4.56 12.83
C GLY A 42 -14.19 -3.29 12.72
N LYS A 43 -12.99 -3.37 12.17
CA LYS A 43 -12.08 -2.24 11.95
C LYS A 43 -12.68 -1.20 10.99
N ILE A 44 -13.21 -1.64 9.86
CA ILE A 44 -13.87 -0.75 8.88
C ILE A 44 -15.12 -0.08 9.51
N ALA A 45 -15.96 -0.87 10.18
CA ALA A 45 -17.19 -0.37 10.79
C ALA A 45 -16.90 0.62 11.92
N SER A 46 -15.95 0.33 12.82
CA SER A 46 -15.58 1.22 13.92
C SER A 46 -14.99 2.53 13.42
N THR A 47 -14.14 2.49 12.38
CA THR A 47 -13.58 3.68 11.72
C THR A 47 -14.71 4.59 11.21
N TYR A 48 -15.66 4.02 10.46
CA TYR A 48 -16.81 4.77 9.97
C TYR A 48 -17.69 5.31 11.09
N HIS A 49 -17.97 4.51 12.12
CA HIS A 49 -18.77 4.94 13.26
C HIS A 49 -18.10 6.07 14.04
N ASN A 50 -16.81 5.98 14.30
CA ASN A 50 -16.05 7.04 14.97
C ASN A 50 -16.02 8.31 14.13
N TRP A 51 -15.84 8.20 12.82
CA TRP A 51 -15.83 9.35 11.93
C TRP A 51 -17.17 10.10 11.88
N ARG A 52 -18.31 9.39 11.90
CA ARG A 52 -19.62 10.01 11.80
C ARG A 52 -20.18 10.53 13.12
N ASN A 53 -19.70 10.02 14.25
CA ASN A 53 -20.21 10.40 15.57
C ASN A 53 -19.60 11.73 16.04
N PRO A 54 -20.40 12.65 16.66
CA PRO A 54 -19.88 13.93 17.16
C PRO A 54 -18.85 13.74 18.29
N ASN A 55 -18.97 12.66 19.08
CA ASN A 55 -18.06 12.30 20.16
C ASN A 55 -17.13 11.14 19.74
N GLY A 56 -16.96 10.88 18.46
CA GLY A 56 -16.11 9.81 17.96
C GLY A 56 -14.62 10.17 18.09
N THR A 57 -13.78 9.16 18.25
CA THR A 57 -12.32 9.28 18.37
C THR A 57 -11.61 9.04 17.02
N TYR A 58 -12.24 9.45 15.91
CA TYR A 58 -11.66 9.25 14.59
C TYR A 58 -10.36 10.03 14.43
N GLN A 59 -9.37 9.36 13.86
CA GLN A 59 -8.12 9.93 13.40
C GLN A 59 -7.75 9.32 12.04
N ASP A 60 -7.12 10.12 11.20
CA ASP A 60 -6.54 9.63 9.96
C ASP A 60 -5.43 8.62 10.26
N VAL A 61 -5.41 7.51 9.51
CA VAL A 61 -4.37 6.48 9.63
C VAL A 61 -3.76 6.27 8.25
N LYS A 62 -2.47 6.61 8.13
CA LYS A 62 -1.74 6.46 6.87
C LYS A 62 -1.82 5.02 6.35
N GLY A 63 -2.01 4.88 5.05
CA GLY A 63 -2.18 3.58 4.40
C GLY A 63 -3.52 2.88 4.65
N PHE A 64 -4.40 3.43 5.50
CA PHE A 64 -5.68 2.80 5.81
C PHE A 64 -6.87 3.74 5.64
N CYS A 65 -6.92 4.88 6.31
CA CYS A 65 -8.07 5.78 6.22
C CYS A 65 -7.70 7.26 6.28
N ASN A 66 -8.45 8.09 5.57
CA ASN A 66 -8.30 9.54 5.56
C ASN A 66 -9.65 10.22 5.35
N SER A 67 -9.91 11.30 6.11
CA SER A 67 -11.05 12.17 5.92
C SER A 67 -10.62 13.39 5.09
N ALA A 68 -10.77 13.30 3.78
CA ALA A 68 -10.39 14.36 2.87
C ALA A 68 -11.46 15.42 2.73
N SER A 69 -11.05 16.70 2.67
CA SER A 69 -11.92 17.81 2.34
C SER A 69 -12.31 17.79 0.86
N ILE A 70 -13.44 18.43 0.53
CA ILE A 70 -13.89 18.55 -0.86
C ILE A 70 -12.91 19.35 -1.72
N GLU A 71 -12.17 20.30 -1.12
CA GLU A 71 -11.12 21.05 -1.79
C GLU A 71 -10.00 20.10 -2.24
N ARG A 72 -9.60 19.19 -1.36
CA ARG A 72 -8.56 18.18 -1.70
C ARG A 72 -9.03 17.25 -2.81
N VAL A 73 -10.31 16.91 -2.83
CA VAL A 73 -10.88 16.10 -3.91
C VAL A 73 -10.87 16.84 -5.25
N ARG A 74 -11.14 18.16 -5.23
CA ARG A 74 -11.04 19.00 -6.44
C ARG A 74 -9.61 19.11 -6.97
N GLU A 75 -8.63 19.31 -6.09
CA GLU A 75 -7.20 19.33 -6.45
C GLU A 75 -6.75 18.07 -7.16
N LEU A 76 -7.36 16.94 -6.83
CA LEU A 76 -7.10 15.63 -7.44
C LEU A 76 -8.05 15.29 -8.59
N ASP A 77 -8.64 16.29 -9.25
CA ASP A 77 -9.54 16.14 -10.39
C ASP A 77 -10.70 15.17 -10.12
N TYR A 78 -11.26 15.17 -8.91
CA TYR A 78 -12.35 14.30 -8.46
C TYR A 78 -12.08 12.80 -8.59
N VAL A 79 -10.81 12.40 -8.59
CA VAL A 79 -10.45 10.98 -8.55
C VAL A 79 -10.79 10.41 -7.18
N LEU A 80 -11.68 9.42 -7.11
CA LEU A 80 -12.17 8.80 -5.87
C LEU A 80 -11.46 7.47 -5.54
N THR A 81 -10.16 7.36 -5.82
CA THR A 81 -9.36 6.18 -5.49
C THR A 81 -8.76 6.34 -4.09
N PRO A 82 -9.15 5.50 -3.09
CA PRO A 82 -8.72 5.65 -1.70
C PRO A 82 -7.21 5.80 -1.52
N GLY A 83 -6.41 5.01 -2.21
CA GLY A 83 -4.94 5.05 -2.11
C GLY A 83 -4.30 6.41 -2.39
N ARG A 84 -4.98 7.33 -3.10
CA ARG A 84 -4.50 8.70 -3.31
C ARG A 84 -4.68 9.61 -2.09
N TYR A 85 -5.56 9.23 -1.16
CA TYR A 85 -5.90 10.02 0.01
C TYR A 85 -5.27 9.48 1.28
N VAL A 86 -5.20 8.15 1.43
CA VAL A 86 -4.66 7.52 2.64
C VAL A 86 -3.13 7.53 2.71
N GLY A 87 -2.45 7.78 1.58
CA GLY A 87 -0.99 7.72 1.48
C GLY A 87 -0.45 6.30 1.58
N LEU A 88 0.85 6.18 1.67
CA LEU A 88 1.51 4.92 1.99
C LEU A 88 1.44 4.71 3.51
N PRO A 89 1.32 3.44 3.98
CA PRO A 89 1.54 3.15 5.40
C PRO A 89 2.87 3.78 5.83
N ASP A 90 2.93 4.31 7.04
CA ASP A 90 4.22 4.51 7.69
C ASP A 90 4.74 3.09 7.96
N GLU A 91 5.36 2.47 6.98
CA GLU A 91 6.42 1.55 7.31
C GLU A 91 7.39 2.41 8.09
N GLU A 92 7.68 2.03 9.34
CA GLU A 92 8.83 2.56 10.04
C GLU A 92 10.00 2.23 9.13
N ASP A 93 10.28 3.18 8.24
CA ASP A 93 11.47 3.16 7.42
C ASP A 93 12.65 3.46 8.37
N ASP A 94 12.98 2.46 9.21
CA ASP A 94 14.36 2.27 9.68
C ASP A 94 15.27 1.91 8.49
N PHE A 95 14.77 2.25 7.29
CA PHE A 95 15.42 2.02 6.04
C PHE A 95 16.49 3.09 5.86
N ASN A 96 17.64 2.84 6.43
CA ASN A 96 18.84 3.59 6.06
C ASN A 96 19.13 3.29 4.58
N PHE A 97 18.57 4.13 3.70
CA PHE A 97 18.74 4.01 2.25
C PHE A 97 20.21 3.87 1.85
N GLU A 98 21.11 4.60 2.54
CA GLU A 98 22.53 4.57 2.26
C GLU A 98 23.15 3.21 2.57
N GLU A 99 22.81 2.61 3.70
CA GLU A 99 23.30 1.27 4.08
C GLU A 99 22.80 0.21 3.12
N ARG A 100 21.52 0.22 2.80
CA ARG A 100 20.93 -0.78 1.91
C ARG A 100 21.36 -0.60 0.46
N PHE A 101 21.47 0.63 -0.01
CA PHE A 101 22.00 0.92 -1.33
C PHE A 101 23.46 0.44 -1.45
N THR A 102 24.27 0.68 -0.41
CA THR A 102 25.68 0.23 -0.38
C THR A 102 25.77 -1.29 -0.37
N ALA A 103 24.94 -1.98 0.41
CA ALA A 103 24.89 -3.43 0.44
C ALA A 103 24.44 -4.03 -0.90
N LEU A 104 23.35 -3.53 -1.49
CA LEU A 104 22.87 -3.97 -2.80
C LEU A 104 23.87 -3.70 -3.92
N LYS A 105 24.57 -2.57 -3.86
CA LYS A 105 25.62 -2.25 -4.82
C LYS A 105 26.79 -3.24 -4.73
N ALA A 106 27.22 -3.58 -3.52
CA ALA A 106 28.29 -4.56 -3.32
C ALA A 106 27.89 -5.96 -3.80
N GLU A 107 26.66 -6.39 -3.52
CA GLU A 107 26.11 -7.66 -4.00
C GLU A 107 26.04 -7.69 -5.53
N PHE A 108 25.56 -6.63 -6.16
CA PHE A 108 25.53 -6.51 -7.61
C PHE A 108 26.91 -6.52 -8.25
N GLU A 109 27.91 -5.87 -7.65
CA GLU A 109 29.31 -5.92 -8.13
C GLU A 109 29.93 -7.33 -8.02
N GLU A 110 29.54 -8.12 -7.02
CA GLU A 110 29.96 -9.53 -6.92
C GLU A 110 29.29 -10.41 -7.97
N GLU A 111 28.00 -10.23 -8.22
CA GLU A 111 27.26 -10.94 -9.26
C GLU A 111 27.84 -10.66 -10.66
N LEU A 112 28.21 -9.42 -10.96
CA LEU A 112 28.87 -9.08 -12.23
C LEU A 112 30.22 -9.78 -12.40
N LYS A 113 31.02 -9.90 -11.34
CA LYS A 113 32.29 -10.63 -11.38
C LYS A 113 32.06 -12.13 -11.65
N GLU A 114 31.06 -12.72 -11.02
CA GLU A 114 30.72 -14.12 -11.23
C GLU A 114 30.15 -14.34 -12.65
N GLU A 115 29.38 -13.42 -13.19
CA GLU A 115 28.95 -13.44 -14.59
C GLU A 115 30.17 -13.47 -15.54
N GLU A 116 31.13 -12.57 -15.36
CA GLU A 116 32.33 -12.54 -16.20
C GLU A 116 33.10 -13.87 -16.10
N ARG A 117 33.22 -14.46 -14.90
CA ARG A 117 33.88 -15.75 -14.68
C ARG A 117 33.16 -16.87 -15.42
N LEU A 118 31.84 -16.93 -15.33
CA LEU A 118 31.02 -17.94 -15.99
C LEU A 118 31.07 -17.79 -17.51
N ASN A 119 30.98 -16.58 -18.03
CA ASN A 119 31.08 -16.28 -19.45
C ASN A 119 32.44 -16.76 -20.02
N ARG A 120 33.51 -16.53 -19.28
CA ARG A 120 34.85 -17.02 -19.65
C ARG A 120 34.92 -18.54 -19.72
N LEU A 121 34.36 -19.23 -18.73
CA LEU A 121 34.29 -20.70 -18.70
C LEU A 121 33.45 -21.26 -19.84
N ILE A 122 32.33 -20.63 -20.15
CA ILE A 122 31.48 -21.01 -21.30
C ILE A 122 32.29 -20.89 -22.60
N MET A 123 33.00 -19.79 -22.81
CA MET A 123 33.81 -19.59 -24.00
C MET A 123 34.97 -20.59 -24.12
N GLU A 124 35.60 -20.95 -22.98
CA GLU A 124 36.64 -21.98 -22.96
C GLU A 124 36.08 -23.37 -23.28
N ASN A 125 34.91 -23.70 -22.78
CA ASN A 125 34.27 -24.98 -23.06
C ASN A 125 33.75 -25.07 -24.51
N LEU A 126 33.24 -23.99 -25.06
CA LEU A 126 32.85 -23.93 -26.48
C LEU A 126 34.03 -24.18 -27.44
N LYS A 127 35.24 -23.71 -27.08
CA LYS A 127 36.47 -23.98 -27.86
C LYS A 127 36.87 -25.44 -27.86
N LYS A 128 36.44 -26.24 -26.88
CA LYS A 128 36.76 -27.69 -26.77
C LYS A 128 35.78 -28.57 -27.58
N VAL A 129 34.68 -27.99 -28.06
CA VAL A 129 33.69 -28.72 -28.88
C VAL A 129 34.21 -28.75 -30.32
N GLU A 130 34.78 -29.88 -30.74
CA GLU A 130 35.08 -30.15 -32.15
C GLU A 130 33.81 -30.65 -32.83
N ILE A 131 33.34 -29.93 -33.81
CA ILE A 131 32.26 -30.40 -34.70
C ILE A 131 32.91 -31.33 -35.71
N LYS A 132 32.62 -32.64 -35.60
CA LYS A 132 33.01 -33.64 -36.59
C LYS A 132 32.09 -33.61 -37.77
#